data_efcb932ef5847c4b20701a1f722d40a1
#
_entry.id   efcb932ef5847c4b20701a1f722d40a1
#
_cell.length_a   1.000
_cell.length_b   1.000
_cell.length_c   1.000
_cell.angle_alpha   90.00
_cell.angle_beta   90.00
_cell.angle_gamma   90.00
#
_symmetry.space_group_name_H-M   'P 1'
#
loop_
_entity.id
_entity.type
_entity.pdbx_description
1 polymer ?
#
loop_
_entity_poly.entity_id
_entity_poly.type
_entity_poly.pdbx_seq_one_letter_code
_entity_poly.pdbx_strand_id
1 'polypeptide(L)'
;MRPRLGQAIPASHRVRLLCSLLASSCVASFAPTAFAQASTSTDELKAQVAQMRQQMEAQQQVMQKMQQRLDELEAKESAQEKVSQAASTTPATPAPSRVSAAPLVATASAPEPSKPAPYRPPSAPAGVAEPLPEGYVRLGDTGNLLKLDLVAQLDTMIDNTYMGSSDLFVPSSIPVRGQPFYGSGWRTNLSARQSIFRMDFRRDTDYGTLKVVYKNNFFGSGTGDMPYNMQFFYGELDNPYYTLLAGYNISAFTDIDVFPNTLDYEGPNSFTFKYGPQIRFSPVLYRSGDSKLTLPLSMEKPNADITKIGNYSPYSRLADFTLGLRWETPNWHIQWANLFRDLGMQDSTNGHTQRTTAFASQLTGSTKVFDLDSAQAWFSNGHGYANFLQDISGLGLDAAFTSNGTLRAIRARGWGVGYTHGWTETLSSSASYGYLRISPTADMLIDRELPKSTKFASLNLAWQFSQRAMLGIEYLWGQNISLEDMRGQGQRVQTTLRYDLNP
;
A
#
# COMPACT_ATOMS: atom_id res chain seq x y z
N MET A 1 -66.79 21.83 6.34
CA MET A 1 -66.08 21.25 5.16
C MET A 1 -64.59 21.14 5.48
N ARG A 2 -64.10 19.92 5.71
CA ARG A 2 -62.69 19.65 5.93
C ARG A 2 -62.06 19.13 4.62
N PRO A 3 -60.88 19.58 4.17
CA PRO A 3 -60.19 18.97 3.04
C PRO A 3 -59.41 17.72 3.52
N ARG A 4 -59.46 16.69 2.67
CA ARG A 4 -58.85 15.36 2.88
C ARG A 4 -57.34 15.41 2.79
N LEU A 5 -56.66 14.70 3.72
CA LEU A 5 -55.25 14.40 3.69
C LEU A 5 -54.84 13.63 2.42
N GLY A 6 -53.79 14.08 1.77
CA GLY A 6 -53.12 13.37 0.70
C GLY A 6 -52.37 12.13 1.21
N GLN A 7 -52.55 11.01 0.54
CA GLN A 7 -51.88 9.76 0.81
C GLN A 7 -50.37 9.89 0.54
N ALA A 8 -49.55 9.51 1.53
CA ALA A 8 -48.10 9.38 1.39
C ALA A 8 -47.78 8.18 0.48
N ILE A 9 -47.02 8.41 -0.57
CA ILE A 9 -46.46 7.38 -1.48
C ILE A 9 -45.39 6.60 -0.71
N PRO A 10 -45.43 5.25 -0.68
CA PRO A 10 -44.44 4.45 0.05
C PRO A 10 -43.02 4.61 -0.55
N ALA A 11 -42.02 4.63 0.30
CA ALA A 11 -40.61 4.89 -0.01
C ALA A 11 -40.01 4.01 -1.13
N SER A 12 -40.58 2.80 -1.34
CA SER A 12 -40.15 1.87 -2.38
C SER A 12 -40.35 2.37 -3.82
N HIS A 13 -41.30 3.28 -4.03
CA HIS A 13 -41.57 3.86 -5.37
C HIS A 13 -40.61 5.01 -5.72
N ARG A 14 -40.09 5.73 -4.70
CA ARG A 14 -39.14 6.83 -4.93
C ARG A 14 -37.76 6.32 -5.36
N VAL A 15 -37.33 5.19 -4.81
CA VAL A 15 -36.03 4.56 -5.17
C VAL A 15 -36.07 4.02 -6.61
N ARG A 16 -37.21 3.42 -7.04
CA ARG A 16 -37.35 2.94 -8.43
C ARG A 16 -37.33 4.06 -9.46
N LEU A 17 -37.87 5.24 -9.12
CA LEU A 17 -37.87 6.39 -10.01
C LEU A 17 -36.48 7.02 -10.17
N LEU A 18 -35.67 7.06 -9.09
CA LEU A 18 -34.30 7.57 -9.17
C LEU A 18 -33.39 6.65 -9.98
N CYS A 19 -33.51 5.33 -9.80
CA CYS A 19 -32.72 4.36 -10.58
C CYS A 19 -33.07 4.39 -12.08
N SER A 20 -34.35 4.62 -12.45
CA SER A 20 -34.76 4.73 -13.87
C SER A 20 -34.26 6.03 -14.51
N LEU A 21 -34.19 7.13 -13.77
CA LEU A 21 -33.66 8.41 -14.27
C LEU A 21 -32.13 8.37 -14.48
N LEU A 22 -31.39 7.71 -13.63
CA LEU A 22 -29.94 7.54 -13.80
C LEU A 22 -29.57 6.59 -14.95
N ALA A 23 -30.36 5.52 -15.15
CA ALA A 23 -30.16 4.60 -16.29
C ALA A 23 -30.52 5.26 -17.64
N SER A 24 -31.50 6.17 -17.69
CA SER A 24 -31.87 6.87 -18.92
C SER A 24 -30.92 7.99 -19.31
N SER A 25 -30.19 8.59 -18.36
CA SER A 25 -29.25 9.68 -18.65
C SER A 25 -27.92 9.19 -19.28
N CYS A 26 -27.54 7.92 -19.07
CA CYS A 26 -26.33 7.34 -19.67
C CYS A 26 -26.50 6.88 -21.13
N VAL A 27 -27.73 6.72 -21.64
CA VAL A 27 -27.98 6.19 -23.00
C VAL A 27 -28.18 7.29 -24.04
N ALA A 28 -28.42 8.54 -23.65
CA ALA A 28 -28.84 9.62 -24.56
C ALA A 28 -27.67 10.45 -25.17
N SER A 29 -26.39 10.09 -24.99
CA SER A 29 -25.24 10.88 -25.49
C SER A 29 -24.37 10.19 -26.55
N PHE A 30 -24.79 9.07 -27.12
CA PHE A 30 -24.11 8.46 -28.26
C PHE A 30 -24.84 8.77 -29.58
N ALA A 31 -24.60 9.95 -30.13
CA ALA A 31 -24.78 10.19 -31.55
C ALA A 31 -23.48 9.77 -32.25
N PRO A 32 -23.52 8.94 -33.30
CA PRO A 32 -22.35 8.57 -34.06
C PRO A 32 -21.87 9.78 -34.86
N THR A 33 -20.79 10.43 -34.46
CA THR A 33 -20.04 11.31 -35.35
C THR A 33 -19.33 10.43 -36.38
N ALA A 34 -19.64 10.69 -37.64
CA ALA A 34 -19.07 10.02 -38.79
C ALA A 34 -17.53 10.00 -38.71
N PHE A 35 -16.94 8.81 -38.77
CA PHE A 35 -15.53 8.60 -39.00
C PHE A 35 -15.15 9.18 -40.36
N ALA A 36 -14.48 10.32 -40.37
CA ALA A 36 -13.67 10.72 -41.49
C ALA A 36 -12.45 9.81 -41.52
N GLN A 37 -12.43 8.79 -42.37
CA GLN A 37 -11.26 8.00 -42.72
C GLN A 37 -10.21 8.94 -43.34
N ALA A 38 -9.22 9.33 -42.54
CA ALA A 38 -7.96 9.81 -43.10
C ALA A 38 -7.31 8.61 -43.82
N SER A 39 -7.21 8.67 -45.10
CA SER A 39 -6.47 7.69 -45.92
C SER A 39 -4.97 7.77 -45.55
N THR A 40 -4.55 6.92 -44.63
CA THR A 40 -3.11 6.70 -44.36
C THR A 40 -2.47 6.20 -45.67
N SER A 41 -1.46 6.87 -46.14
CA SER A 41 -0.80 6.47 -47.42
C SER A 41 -0.19 5.09 -47.26
N THR A 42 -0.22 4.28 -48.31
CA THR A 42 0.32 2.91 -48.32
C THR A 42 1.80 2.88 -47.92
N ASP A 43 2.49 4.00 -48.05
CA ASP A 43 3.91 4.14 -47.72
C ASP A 43 4.13 4.42 -46.21
N GLU A 44 3.23 5.14 -45.55
CA GLU A 44 3.26 5.27 -44.08
C GLU A 44 2.98 3.93 -43.39
N LEU A 45 2.04 3.14 -43.91
CA LEU A 45 1.75 1.80 -43.36
C LEU A 45 2.96 0.86 -43.54
N LYS A 46 3.66 0.91 -44.70
CA LYS A 46 4.90 0.16 -44.90
C LYS A 46 6.02 0.59 -43.98
N ALA A 47 6.15 1.89 -43.68
CA ALA A 47 7.15 2.40 -42.76
C ALA A 47 6.86 1.93 -41.32
N GLN A 48 5.58 1.93 -40.87
CA GLN A 48 5.18 1.41 -39.57
C GLN A 48 5.42 -0.10 -39.43
N VAL A 49 5.12 -0.88 -40.47
CA VAL A 49 5.40 -2.32 -40.48
C VAL A 49 6.90 -2.61 -40.45
N ALA A 50 7.73 -1.82 -41.17
CA ALA A 50 9.19 -1.95 -41.11
C ALA A 50 9.74 -1.63 -39.69
N GLN A 51 9.23 -0.58 -39.05
CA GLN A 51 9.60 -0.21 -37.68
C GLN A 51 9.20 -1.28 -36.66
N MET A 52 8.00 -1.86 -36.80
CA MET A 52 7.55 -2.97 -35.94
C MET A 52 8.41 -4.24 -36.12
N ARG A 53 8.82 -4.55 -37.33
CA ARG A 53 9.76 -5.68 -37.59
C ARG A 53 11.10 -5.45 -36.92
N GLN A 54 11.65 -4.25 -37.02
CA GLN A 54 12.92 -3.90 -36.38
C GLN A 54 12.84 -3.99 -34.85
N GLN A 55 11.71 -3.60 -34.25
CA GLN A 55 11.48 -3.77 -32.82
C GLN A 55 11.36 -5.25 -32.39
N MET A 56 10.69 -6.07 -33.20
CA MET A 56 10.61 -7.52 -32.94
C MET A 56 11.97 -8.21 -33.02
N GLU A 57 12.79 -7.86 -34.01
CA GLU A 57 14.15 -8.38 -34.12
C GLU A 57 15.04 -7.99 -32.96
N ALA A 58 14.94 -6.73 -32.49
CA ALA A 58 15.64 -6.27 -31.29
C ALA A 58 15.21 -7.03 -30.03
N GLN A 59 13.91 -7.28 -29.86
CA GLN A 59 13.39 -8.07 -28.74
C GLN A 59 13.86 -9.53 -28.80
N GLN A 60 13.90 -10.15 -29.98
CA GLN A 60 14.43 -11.50 -30.17
C GLN A 60 15.90 -11.61 -29.80
N GLN A 61 16.71 -10.62 -30.16
CA GLN A 61 18.14 -10.58 -29.78
C GLN A 61 18.34 -10.45 -28.28
N VAL A 62 17.50 -9.67 -27.60
CA VAL A 62 17.53 -9.55 -26.12
C VAL A 62 17.17 -10.87 -25.46
N MET A 63 16.13 -11.55 -25.95
CA MET A 63 15.74 -12.87 -25.45
C MET A 63 16.84 -13.92 -25.65
N GLN A 64 17.50 -13.96 -26.81
CA GLN A 64 18.64 -14.88 -27.06
C GLN A 64 19.80 -14.61 -26.09
N LYS A 65 20.12 -13.33 -25.83
CA LYS A 65 21.16 -12.98 -24.85
C LYS A 65 20.81 -13.37 -23.41
N MET A 66 19.52 -13.27 -23.05
CA MET A 66 19.07 -13.74 -21.73
C MET A 66 19.16 -15.26 -21.60
N GLN A 67 18.79 -15.98 -22.64
CA GLN A 67 18.90 -17.44 -22.68
C GLN A 67 20.37 -17.88 -22.51
N GLN A 68 21.28 -17.29 -23.28
CA GLN A 68 22.72 -17.58 -23.13
C GLN A 68 23.26 -17.29 -21.73
N ARG A 69 22.80 -16.23 -21.09
CA ARG A 69 23.19 -15.93 -19.71
C ARG A 69 22.62 -16.91 -18.69
N LEU A 70 21.41 -17.41 -18.90
CA LEU A 70 20.84 -18.48 -18.07
C LEU A 70 21.64 -19.76 -18.21
N ASP A 71 21.97 -20.19 -19.42
CA ASP A 71 22.78 -21.37 -19.69
C ASP A 71 24.18 -21.27 -19.06
N GLU A 72 24.80 -20.06 -19.08
CA GLU A 72 26.08 -19.79 -18.40
C GLU A 72 25.96 -19.86 -16.86
N LEU A 73 24.86 -19.41 -16.28
CA LEU A 73 24.62 -19.45 -14.83
C LEU A 73 24.37 -20.91 -14.38
N GLU A 74 23.56 -21.66 -15.08
CA GLU A 74 23.33 -23.09 -14.81
C GLU A 74 24.61 -23.93 -14.94
N ALA A 75 25.47 -23.61 -15.93
CA ALA A 75 26.77 -24.24 -16.06
C ALA A 75 27.70 -23.93 -14.89
N LYS A 76 27.67 -22.70 -14.34
CA LYS A 76 28.44 -22.30 -13.15
C LYS A 76 27.92 -22.95 -11.88
N GLU A 77 26.61 -23.03 -11.71
CA GLU A 77 25.97 -23.68 -10.56
C GLU A 77 26.29 -25.18 -10.51
N SER A 78 26.17 -25.86 -11.65
CA SER A 78 26.54 -27.27 -11.77
C SER A 78 28.03 -27.56 -11.58
N ALA A 79 28.91 -26.61 -11.92
CA ALA A 79 30.36 -26.70 -11.63
C ALA A 79 30.64 -26.49 -10.13
N GLN A 80 29.92 -25.61 -9.47
CA GLN A 80 30.07 -25.32 -8.04
C GLN A 80 29.52 -26.45 -7.14
N GLU A 81 28.44 -27.11 -7.57
CA GLU A 81 27.92 -28.33 -6.92
C GLU A 81 28.91 -29.49 -6.97
N LYS A 82 29.58 -29.70 -8.12
CA LYS A 82 30.61 -30.72 -8.26
C LYS A 82 31.85 -30.44 -7.38
N VAL A 83 32.22 -29.18 -7.18
CA VAL A 83 33.33 -28.79 -6.26
C VAL A 83 32.92 -28.98 -4.80
N SER A 84 31.67 -28.72 -4.44
CA SER A 84 31.15 -28.92 -3.08
C SER A 84 31.03 -30.40 -2.71
N GLN A 85 30.67 -31.27 -3.66
CA GLN A 85 30.64 -32.74 -3.44
C GLN A 85 32.05 -33.34 -3.33
N ALA A 86 33.07 -32.81 -3.99
CA ALA A 86 34.43 -33.25 -3.89
C ALA A 86 35.11 -32.88 -2.57
N ALA A 87 34.60 -31.86 -1.85
CA ALA A 87 35.14 -31.41 -0.56
C ALA A 87 34.58 -32.16 0.66
N SER A 88 33.64 -33.09 0.46
CA SER A 88 32.93 -33.79 1.55
C SER A 88 33.54 -35.16 1.92
N THR A 89 34.71 -35.52 1.40
CA THR A 89 35.39 -36.78 1.72
C THR A 89 36.78 -36.53 2.34
N THR A 90 36.79 -36.15 3.63
CA THR A 90 38.00 -36.25 4.45
C THR A 90 37.60 -36.69 5.87
N PRO A 91 38.31 -37.68 6.51
CA PRO A 91 37.86 -38.35 7.72
C PRO A 91 38.06 -37.50 8.98
N ALA A 92 37.17 -37.73 9.94
CA ALA A 92 37.17 -37.12 11.27
C ALA A 92 38.41 -37.46 12.10
N THR A 93 39.00 -36.43 12.71
CA THR A 93 40.04 -36.56 13.78
C THR A 93 39.42 -36.14 15.12
N PRO A 94 39.75 -36.82 16.26
CA PRO A 94 38.98 -36.78 17.50
C PRO A 94 39.22 -35.52 18.33
N ALA A 95 38.20 -35.18 19.13
CA ALA A 95 38.14 -34.04 20.04
C ALA A 95 39.12 -34.14 21.21
N PRO A 96 39.68 -33.03 21.70
CA PRO A 96 40.41 -32.99 22.97
C PRO A 96 39.48 -32.74 24.18
N SER A 97 39.88 -33.39 25.28
CA SER A 97 39.24 -33.54 26.56
C SER A 97 38.98 -32.22 27.33
N ARG A 98 37.92 -32.23 28.11
CA ARG A 98 37.54 -31.28 29.15
C ARG A 98 38.65 -31.04 30.15
N VAL A 99 38.95 -29.78 30.45
CA VAL A 99 39.65 -29.34 31.66
C VAL A 99 38.61 -28.80 32.64
N SER A 100 38.59 -29.40 33.82
CA SER A 100 37.80 -29.04 34.99
C SER A 100 38.41 -27.80 35.67
N ALA A 101 37.64 -26.77 35.95
CA ALA A 101 38.00 -25.66 36.82
C ALA A 101 37.12 -25.65 38.08
N ALA A 102 37.78 -25.51 39.21
CA ALA A 102 37.28 -25.58 40.58
C ALA A 102 36.41 -24.37 41.00
N PRO A 103 35.65 -24.45 42.10
CA PRO A 103 34.60 -23.53 42.45
C PRO A 103 35.12 -22.25 43.12
N LEU A 104 34.60 -21.09 42.70
CA LEU A 104 34.76 -19.81 43.39
C LEU A 104 33.55 -19.52 44.29
N VAL A 105 33.87 -19.04 45.45
CA VAL A 105 33.11 -18.77 46.67
C VAL A 105 31.86 -17.89 46.43
N ALA A 106 30.77 -18.26 47.09
CA ALA A 106 29.51 -17.53 47.12
C ALA A 106 29.63 -16.16 47.79
N THR A 107 29.25 -15.11 47.10
CA THR A 107 28.87 -13.83 47.69
C THR A 107 27.37 -13.67 47.62
N ALA A 108 26.76 -13.18 48.71
CA ALA A 108 25.36 -13.07 48.99
C ALA A 108 24.57 -12.33 47.89
N SER A 109 23.58 -12.98 47.34
CA SER A 109 22.63 -12.45 46.35
C SER A 109 21.67 -11.43 47.00
N ALA A 110 21.59 -10.25 46.37
CA ALA A 110 20.44 -9.34 46.56
C ALA A 110 19.15 -10.03 46.06
N PRO A 111 17.99 -9.73 46.64
CA PRO A 111 16.75 -10.38 46.20
C PRO A 111 16.45 -10.06 44.77
N GLU A 112 16.32 -11.11 43.92
CA GLU A 112 15.80 -10.99 42.54
C GLU A 112 14.43 -10.29 42.52
N PRO A 113 14.21 -9.33 41.62
CA PRO A 113 12.87 -8.83 41.37
C PRO A 113 11.98 -9.99 40.92
N SER A 114 10.87 -10.20 41.60
CA SER A 114 9.90 -11.23 41.27
C SER A 114 9.51 -11.16 39.82
N LYS A 115 9.74 -12.24 39.05
CA LYS A 115 9.24 -12.39 37.68
C LYS A 115 7.75 -12.09 37.67
N PRO A 116 7.25 -11.22 36.77
CA PRO A 116 5.81 -11.03 36.63
C PRO A 116 5.16 -12.39 36.33
N ALA A 117 4.07 -12.70 37.04
CA ALA A 117 3.32 -13.93 36.81
C ALA A 117 2.90 -14.00 35.31
N PRO A 118 2.98 -15.18 34.67
CA PRO A 118 2.54 -15.33 33.30
C PRO A 118 1.07 -14.91 33.18
N TYR A 119 0.76 -14.12 32.15
CA TYR A 119 -0.61 -13.76 31.82
C TYR A 119 -1.42 -15.04 31.59
N ARG A 120 -2.48 -15.22 32.38
CA ARG A 120 -3.44 -16.31 32.21
C ARG A 120 -4.76 -15.65 31.81
N PRO A 121 -5.24 -15.84 30.56
CA PRO A 121 -6.59 -15.40 30.21
C PRO A 121 -7.59 -16.03 31.18
N PRO A 122 -8.69 -15.34 31.57
CA PRO A 122 -9.72 -15.91 32.42
C PRO A 122 -10.21 -17.22 31.80
N SER A 123 -10.07 -18.32 32.56
CA SER A 123 -10.52 -19.65 32.09
C SER A 123 -12.04 -19.61 31.95
N ALA A 124 -12.55 -19.93 30.78
CA ALA A 124 -13.98 -20.16 30.59
C ALA A 124 -14.47 -21.27 31.49
N PRO A 125 -15.72 -21.19 32.01
CA PRO A 125 -16.30 -22.29 32.80
C PRO A 125 -16.26 -23.58 31.99
N ALA A 126 -15.78 -24.64 32.60
CA ALA A 126 -15.70 -25.95 31.97
C ALA A 126 -17.09 -26.41 31.49
N GLY A 127 -17.29 -26.52 30.18
CA GLY A 127 -18.49 -27.09 29.58
C GLY A 127 -19.20 -26.26 28.51
N VAL A 128 -18.84 -24.96 28.33
CA VAL A 128 -19.35 -24.16 27.18
C VAL A 128 -18.19 -23.86 26.26
N ALA A 129 -18.23 -24.42 25.05
CA ALA A 129 -17.27 -24.03 24.02
C ALA A 129 -17.43 -22.52 23.77
N GLU A 130 -16.39 -21.73 24.03
CA GLU A 130 -16.41 -20.30 23.68
C GLU A 130 -16.78 -20.16 22.19
N PRO A 131 -17.70 -19.23 21.84
CA PRO A 131 -18.04 -18.98 20.45
C PRO A 131 -16.77 -18.58 19.72
N LEU A 132 -16.52 -19.24 18.56
CA LEU A 132 -15.38 -18.89 17.72
C LEU A 132 -15.53 -17.45 17.21
N PRO A 133 -14.43 -16.69 17.08
CA PRO A 133 -14.46 -15.42 16.38
C PRO A 133 -15.04 -15.59 14.98
N GLU A 134 -15.74 -14.59 14.49
CA GLU A 134 -16.45 -14.63 13.22
C GLU A 134 -15.52 -14.99 12.04
N GLY A 135 -15.95 -15.94 11.24
CA GLY A 135 -15.22 -16.44 10.08
C GLY A 135 -14.06 -17.39 10.39
N TYR A 136 -13.76 -17.68 11.67
CA TYR A 136 -12.72 -18.64 12.04
C TYR A 136 -13.27 -20.06 12.15
N VAL A 137 -12.46 -21.02 11.71
CA VAL A 137 -12.66 -22.47 11.89
C VAL A 137 -11.56 -23.03 12.79
N ARG A 138 -11.89 -24.04 13.61
CA ARG A 138 -10.93 -24.74 14.46
C ARG A 138 -10.16 -25.77 13.64
N LEU A 139 -8.83 -25.78 13.75
CA LEU A 139 -7.97 -26.78 13.11
C LEU A 139 -7.71 -27.95 14.06
N GLY A 140 -8.56 -29.00 13.97
CA GLY A 140 -8.50 -30.13 14.87
C GLY A 140 -8.61 -29.75 16.34
N ASP A 141 -7.98 -30.53 17.24
CA ASP A 141 -8.00 -30.30 18.69
C ASP A 141 -6.78 -29.50 19.19
N THR A 142 -6.11 -28.76 18.28
CA THR A 142 -4.83 -28.11 18.57
C THR A 142 -4.99 -26.74 19.25
N GLY A 143 -6.20 -26.20 19.34
CA GLY A 143 -6.46 -24.80 19.77
C GLY A 143 -6.12 -23.73 18.71
N ASN A 144 -5.68 -24.16 17.53
CA ASN A 144 -5.42 -23.26 16.42
C ASN A 144 -6.72 -22.91 15.68
N LEU A 145 -6.86 -21.64 15.32
CA LEU A 145 -7.97 -21.13 14.51
C LEU A 145 -7.44 -20.65 13.17
N LEU A 146 -8.22 -20.84 12.10
CA LEU A 146 -7.91 -20.38 10.74
C LEU A 146 -9.09 -19.60 10.20
N LYS A 147 -8.83 -18.44 9.61
CA LYS A 147 -9.77 -17.70 8.76
C LYS A 147 -9.18 -17.59 7.34
N LEU A 148 -10.01 -17.87 6.33
CA LEU A 148 -9.67 -17.70 4.91
C LEU A 148 -10.61 -16.64 4.33
N ASP A 149 -10.05 -15.57 3.80
CA ASP A 149 -10.79 -14.55 3.06
C ASP A 149 -10.36 -14.59 1.59
N LEU A 150 -11.33 -14.75 0.70
CA LEU A 150 -11.17 -14.69 -0.74
C LEU A 150 -12.07 -13.59 -1.27
N VAL A 151 -11.48 -12.68 -2.01
CA VAL A 151 -12.20 -11.61 -2.70
C VAL A 151 -11.94 -11.73 -4.18
N ALA A 152 -13.00 -11.92 -4.97
CA ALA A 152 -12.95 -11.78 -6.41
C ALA A 152 -13.49 -10.40 -6.78
N GLN A 153 -12.69 -9.60 -7.49
CA GLN A 153 -13.08 -8.26 -7.89
C GLN A 153 -12.75 -8.02 -9.36
N LEU A 154 -13.69 -7.39 -10.06
CA LEU A 154 -13.50 -6.90 -11.43
C LEU A 154 -13.82 -5.42 -11.48
N ASP A 155 -12.85 -4.64 -11.94
CA ASP A 155 -12.95 -3.21 -12.15
C ASP A 155 -13.01 -2.93 -13.65
N THR A 156 -13.90 -2.04 -14.08
CA THR A 156 -13.92 -1.48 -15.42
C THR A 156 -13.65 0.01 -15.31
N MET A 157 -12.64 0.48 -16.01
CA MET A 157 -12.13 1.86 -15.93
C MET A 157 -12.24 2.51 -17.29
N ILE A 158 -12.78 3.74 -17.33
CA ILE A 158 -12.88 4.57 -18.54
C ILE A 158 -12.20 5.90 -18.24
N ASP A 159 -11.05 6.14 -18.87
CA ASP A 159 -10.24 7.33 -18.73
C ASP A 159 -10.50 8.30 -19.89
N ASN A 160 -10.57 9.60 -19.61
CA ASN A 160 -10.74 10.61 -20.66
C ASN A 160 -9.43 10.94 -21.40
N THR A 161 -8.28 10.50 -20.84
CA THR A 161 -6.93 10.66 -21.40
C THR A 161 -6.02 9.55 -20.88
N TYR A 162 -4.80 9.47 -21.37
CA TYR A 162 -3.76 8.59 -20.79
C TYR A 162 -3.41 9.02 -19.37
N MET A 163 -3.43 8.07 -18.43
CA MET A 163 -3.25 8.32 -17.01
C MET A 163 -1.89 7.84 -16.46
N GLY A 164 -0.98 7.37 -17.34
CA GLY A 164 0.28 6.73 -16.92
C GLY A 164 0.08 5.28 -16.46
N SER A 165 -0.92 5.00 -15.65
CA SER A 165 -1.32 3.65 -15.21
C SER A 165 -2.75 3.36 -15.66
N SER A 166 -2.98 2.17 -16.20
CA SER A 166 -4.33 1.70 -16.58
C SER A 166 -5.13 1.19 -15.38
N ASP A 167 -4.44 0.60 -14.39
CA ASP A 167 -5.07 -0.12 -13.27
C ASP A 167 -5.17 0.72 -11.99
N LEU A 168 -4.41 1.81 -11.89
CA LEU A 168 -4.34 2.70 -10.73
C LEU A 168 -4.62 4.14 -11.17
N PHE A 169 -5.27 4.92 -10.31
CA PHE A 169 -5.45 6.36 -10.54
C PHE A 169 -4.39 7.15 -9.80
N VAL A 170 -3.27 7.41 -10.46
CA VAL A 170 -2.07 8.07 -9.90
C VAL A 170 -1.92 9.47 -10.49
N PRO A 171 -2.33 10.55 -9.81
CA PRO A 171 -2.25 11.91 -10.34
C PRO A 171 -0.88 12.32 -10.84
N SER A 172 0.22 11.89 -10.18
CA SER A 172 1.59 12.22 -10.59
C SER A 172 1.99 11.61 -11.94
N SER A 173 1.33 10.53 -12.38
CA SER A 173 1.59 9.87 -13.66
C SER A 173 0.80 10.46 -14.82
N ILE A 174 -0.14 11.39 -14.57
CA ILE A 174 -0.88 12.09 -15.62
C ILE A 174 0.08 12.98 -16.40
N PRO A 175 0.24 12.77 -17.74
CA PRO A 175 1.15 13.58 -18.54
C PRO A 175 0.80 15.07 -18.50
N VAL A 176 1.82 15.90 -18.30
CA VAL A 176 1.68 17.35 -18.39
C VAL A 176 1.90 17.84 -19.82
N ARG A 177 1.51 19.08 -20.11
CA ARG A 177 1.72 19.68 -21.45
C ARG A 177 3.19 19.54 -21.87
N GLY A 178 3.41 19.02 -23.07
CA GLY A 178 4.73 18.78 -23.65
C GLY A 178 5.22 17.34 -23.50
N GLN A 179 4.65 16.56 -22.57
CA GLN A 179 4.99 15.15 -22.43
C GLN A 179 4.26 14.25 -23.44
N PRO A 180 4.81 13.07 -23.77
CA PRO A 180 4.14 12.07 -24.62
C PRO A 180 2.76 11.69 -24.06
N PHE A 181 1.81 11.43 -24.95
CA PHE A 181 0.43 11.06 -24.64
C PHE A 181 -0.43 12.13 -23.94
N TYR A 182 0.07 13.35 -23.75
CA TYR A 182 -0.74 14.46 -23.24
C TYR A 182 -1.98 14.66 -24.11
N GLY A 183 -3.19 14.59 -23.51
CA GLY A 183 -4.46 14.77 -24.23
C GLY A 183 -4.78 13.68 -25.28
N SER A 184 -4.30 12.45 -25.10
CA SER A 184 -4.36 11.37 -26.11
C SER A 184 -5.74 10.69 -26.29
N GLY A 185 -6.80 11.19 -25.64
CA GLY A 185 -8.17 10.69 -25.80
C GLY A 185 -8.53 9.49 -24.90
N TRP A 186 -9.76 9.01 -25.08
CA TRP A 186 -10.39 7.99 -24.25
C TRP A 186 -9.70 6.64 -24.28
N ARG A 187 -9.67 5.98 -23.11
CA ARG A 187 -9.12 4.62 -22.91
C ARG A 187 -10.04 3.82 -22.02
N THR A 188 -10.14 2.53 -22.27
CA THR A 188 -10.88 1.59 -21.43
C THR A 188 -9.94 0.49 -20.97
N ASN A 189 -10.06 0.09 -19.70
CA ASN A 189 -9.34 -1.02 -19.10
C ASN A 189 -10.28 -1.87 -18.25
N LEU A 190 -10.01 -3.17 -18.18
CA LEU A 190 -10.61 -4.11 -17.24
C LEU A 190 -9.51 -4.72 -16.40
N SER A 191 -9.71 -4.76 -15.07
CA SER A 191 -8.70 -5.25 -14.14
C SER A 191 -9.32 -6.11 -13.05
N ALA A 192 -8.70 -7.25 -12.77
CA ALA A 192 -9.03 -8.09 -11.62
C ALA A 192 -7.94 -8.03 -10.52
N ARG A 193 -6.99 -7.08 -10.62
CA ARG A 193 -5.81 -6.99 -9.74
C ARG A 193 -6.14 -6.71 -8.28
N GLN A 194 -7.32 -6.16 -7.97
CA GLN A 194 -7.79 -5.93 -6.60
C GLN A 194 -8.30 -7.20 -5.91
N SER A 195 -8.40 -8.34 -6.62
CA SER A 195 -8.74 -9.62 -6.00
C SER A 195 -7.73 -9.97 -4.91
N ILE A 196 -8.22 -10.55 -3.80
CA ILE A 196 -7.44 -10.77 -2.58
C ILE A 196 -7.52 -12.22 -2.17
N PHE A 197 -6.39 -12.75 -1.73
CA PHE A 197 -6.30 -13.95 -0.91
C PHE A 197 -5.67 -13.61 0.43
N ARG A 198 -6.33 -14.00 1.55
CA ARG A 198 -5.84 -13.77 2.89
C ARG A 198 -6.05 -15.00 3.76
N MET A 199 -5.07 -15.28 4.63
CA MET A 199 -5.11 -16.30 5.67
C MET A 199 -4.72 -15.67 6.99
N ASP A 200 -5.55 -15.86 8.01
CA ASP A 200 -5.27 -15.46 9.39
C ASP A 200 -5.27 -16.72 10.27
N PHE A 201 -4.10 -17.03 10.84
CA PHE A 201 -3.95 -18.04 11.89
C PHE A 201 -3.99 -17.34 13.24
N ARG A 202 -4.67 -17.94 14.19
CA ARG A 202 -4.76 -17.46 15.55
C ARG A 202 -4.63 -18.60 16.55
N ARG A 203 -3.91 -18.32 17.66
CA ARG A 203 -3.80 -19.23 18.81
C ARG A 203 -3.66 -18.42 20.08
N ASP A 204 -4.46 -18.73 21.09
CA ASP A 204 -4.30 -18.18 22.42
C ASP A 204 -3.21 -18.94 23.17
N THR A 205 -2.31 -18.21 23.86
CA THR A 205 -1.18 -18.71 24.63
C THR A 205 -1.13 -18.04 25.99
N ASP A 206 -0.29 -18.54 26.90
CA ASP A 206 -0.07 -17.93 28.22
C ASP A 206 0.50 -16.50 28.16
N TYR A 207 1.06 -16.09 27.01
CA TYR A 207 1.66 -14.77 26.80
C TYR A 207 0.74 -13.79 26.06
N GLY A 208 -0.39 -14.24 25.58
CA GLY A 208 -1.36 -13.51 24.77
C GLY A 208 -1.78 -14.27 23.53
N THR A 209 -2.50 -13.62 22.63
CA THR A 209 -2.94 -14.18 21.35
C THR A 209 -1.85 -14.07 20.30
N LEU A 210 -1.35 -15.21 19.84
CA LEU A 210 -0.44 -15.28 18.69
C LEU A 210 -1.26 -15.29 17.40
N LYS A 211 -0.91 -14.41 16.46
CA LYS A 211 -1.49 -14.33 15.13
C LYS A 211 -0.40 -14.46 14.06
N VAL A 212 -0.71 -15.12 12.95
CA VAL A 212 0.10 -15.11 11.73
C VAL A 212 -0.81 -14.74 10.59
N VAL A 213 -0.49 -13.65 9.90
CA VAL A 213 -1.32 -13.08 8.84
C VAL A 213 -0.56 -13.12 7.53
N TYR A 214 -1.20 -13.69 6.52
CA TYR A 214 -0.77 -13.63 5.14
C TYR A 214 -1.85 -12.96 4.28
N LYS A 215 -1.45 -12.04 3.38
CA LYS A 215 -2.35 -11.40 2.40
C LYS A 215 -1.60 -11.04 1.13
N ASN A 216 -2.21 -11.30 -0.01
CA ASN A 216 -1.75 -10.81 -1.31
C ASN A 216 -2.90 -10.24 -2.15
N ASN A 217 -2.53 -9.42 -3.13
CA ASN A 217 -3.31 -9.05 -4.30
C ASN A 217 -2.43 -9.21 -5.56
N PHE A 218 -2.80 -8.55 -6.67
CA PHE A 218 -2.13 -8.73 -7.96
C PHE A 218 -1.61 -7.40 -8.56
N PHE A 219 -1.16 -6.47 -7.72
CA PHE A 219 -0.49 -5.22 -8.12
C PHE A 219 1.05 -5.31 -8.06
N GLY A 220 1.62 -6.49 -8.22
CA GLY A 220 3.08 -6.67 -8.24
C GLY A 220 3.75 -6.07 -9.47
N SER A 221 5.09 -6.03 -9.44
CA SER A 221 5.94 -5.53 -10.54
C SER A 221 6.31 -6.59 -11.60
N GLY A 222 5.77 -7.81 -11.49
CA GLY A 222 6.01 -8.88 -12.45
C GLY A 222 5.34 -8.64 -13.81
N THR A 223 5.65 -9.53 -14.77
CA THR A 223 5.01 -9.55 -16.10
C THR A 223 3.64 -10.24 -16.04
N GLY A 224 2.73 -9.89 -16.97
CA GLY A 224 1.39 -10.45 -17.09
C GLY A 224 0.31 -9.58 -16.46
N ASP A 225 -0.95 -10.01 -16.65
CA ASP A 225 -2.12 -9.21 -16.27
C ASP A 225 -2.37 -9.17 -14.75
N MET A 226 -1.92 -10.19 -14.01
CA MET A 226 -2.14 -10.34 -12.57
C MET A 226 -0.83 -10.70 -11.85
N PRO A 227 0.18 -9.82 -11.83
CA PRO A 227 1.44 -10.11 -11.13
C PRO A 227 1.24 -10.13 -9.61
N TYR A 228 1.74 -11.18 -8.98
CA TYR A 228 1.64 -11.40 -7.54
C TYR A 228 2.26 -10.25 -6.74
N ASN A 229 1.53 -9.78 -5.71
CA ASN A 229 1.97 -8.75 -4.78
C ASN A 229 1.66 -9.15 -3.34
N MET A 230 2.68 -9.49 -2.58
CA MET A 230 2.55 -9.78 -1.15
C MET A 230 2.33 -8.47 -0.38
N GLN A 231 1.20 -8.36 0.32
CA GLN A 231 0.87 -7.22 1.15
C GLN A 231 1.23 -7.45 2.62
N PHE A 232 0.90 -8.64 3.16
CA PHE A 232 1.20 -9.02 4.53
C PHE A 232 1.82 -10.41 4.61
N PHE A 233 2.84 -10.53 5.46
CA PHE A 233 3.31 -11.80 5.98
C PHE A 233 4.05 -11.54 7.28
N TYR A 234 3.33 -11.56 8.39
CA TYR A 234 3.87 -11.23 9.70
C TYR A 234 3.30 -12.13 10.80
N GLY A 235 4.05 -12.24 11.89
CA GLY A 235 3.60 -12.75 13.17
C GLY A 235 3.34 -11.61 14.15
N GLU A 236 2.31 -11.76 14.98
CA GLU A 236 1.95 -10.80 16.01
C GLU A 236 1.61 -11.51 17.31
N LEU A 237 2.15 -11.01 18.42
CA LEU A 237 1.74 -11.38 19.78
C LEU A 237 1.01 -10.19 20.37
N ASP A 238 -0.27 -10.38 20.66
CA ASP A 238 -1.17 -9.34 21.19
C ASP A 238 -1.65 -9.70 22.60
N ASN A 239 -1.46 -8.81 23.56
CA ASN A 239 -1.94 -8.94 24.91
C ASN A 239 -2.41 -7.59 25.48
N PRO A 240 -3.02 -7.54 26.68
CA PRO A 240 -3.55 -6.30 27.24
C PRO A 240 -2.53 -5.17 27.46
N TYR A 241 -1.25 -5.49 27.50
CA TYR A 241 -0.17 -4.54 27.87
C TYR A 241 0.64 -4.05 26.66
N TYR A 242 0.76 -4.87 25.61
CA TYR A 242 1.51 -4.53 24.41
C TYR A 242 1.12 -5.41 23.23
N THR A 243 1.46 -4.94 22.03
CA THR A 243 1.48 -5.74 20.80
C THR A 243 2.92 -5.79 20.30
N LEU A 244 3.42 -6.99 19.97
CA LEU A 244 4.71 -7.20 19.33
C LEU A 244 4.47 -7.81 17.95
N LEU A 245 4.93 -7.15 16.88
CA LEU A 245 4.80 -7.59 15.49
C LEU A 245 6.19 -7.74 14.86
N ALA A 246 6.39 -8.82 14.10
CA ALA A 246 7.58 -9.04 13.29
C ALA A 246 7.20 -9.64 11.93
N GLY A 247 7.75 -9.09 10.84
CA GLY A 247 7.52 -9.56 9.48
C GLY A 247 7.25 -8.45 8.48
N TYR A 248 6.55 -8.77 7.40
CA TYR A 248 6.22 -7.85 6.31
C TYR A 248 4.82 -7.28 6.51
N ASN A 249 4.71 -5.98 6.72
CA ASN A 249 3.44 -5.29 7.01
C ASN A 249 3.53 -3.82 6.57
N ILE A 250 2.42 -3.09 6.67
CA ILE A 250 2.36 -1.63 6.50
C ILE A 250 3.24 -0.96 7.57
N SER A 251 4.00 0.05 7.16
CA SER A 251 4.81 0.89 8.06
C SER A 251 3.99 1.43 9.24
N ALA A 252 4.61 1.55 10.42
CA ALA A 252 3.97 2.19 11.57
C ALA A 252 3.79 3.71 11.39
N PHE A 253 4.44 4.31 10.38
CA PHE A 253 4.19 5.69 9.97
C PHE A 253 2.83 5.83 9.26
N THR A 254 2.33 4.80 8.59
CA THR A 254 1.03 4.76 7.91
C THR A 254 -0.10 4.52 8.91
N ASP A 255 -1.17 5.28 8.82
CA ASP A 255 -2.44 5.02 9.51
C ASP A 255 -3.49 4.58 8.49
N ILE A 256 -3.64 3.27 8.32
CA ILE A 256 -4.55 2.71 7.31
C ILE A 256 -6.04 2.95 7.63
N ASP A 257 -6.37 3.19 8.91
CA ASP A 257 -7.76 3.35 9.36
C ASP A 257 -8.35 4.72 8.97
N VAL A 258 -7.54 5.64 8.44
CA VAL A 258 -8.02 6.90 7.84
C VAL A 258 -8.10 6.83 6.32
N PHE A 259 -7.79 5.67 5.69
CA PHE A 259 -7.94 5.50 4.26
C PHE A 259 -9.43 5.60 3.88
N PRO A 260 -9.84 6.52 2.98
CA PRO A 260 -11.24 6.68 2.62
C PRO A 260 -11.76 5.50 1.79
N ASN A 261 -13.08 5.28 1.81
CA ASN A 261 -13.72 4.23 1.05
C ASN A 261 -13.76 4.57 -0.46
N THR A 262 -12.62 4.43 -1.15
CA THR A 262 -12.53 4.54 -2.62
C THR A 262 -12.71 3.17 -3.27
N LEU A 263 -13.20 3.13 -4.51
CA LEU A 263 -13.21 1.91 -5.34
C LEU A 263 -11.87 1.73 -6.03
N ASP A 264 -11.19 2.83 -6.38
CA ASP A 264 -9.81 2.79 -6.87
C ASP A 264 -8.86 2.31 -5.76
N TYR A 265 -7.96 1.41 -6.13
CA TYR A 265 -7.02 0.80 -5.18
C TYR A 265 -6.00 1.78 -4.60
N GLU A 266 -5.53 2.72 -5.43
CA GLU A 266 -4.50 3.70 -5.03
C GLU A 266 -5.05 4.71 -4.03
N GLY A 267 -6.26 5.24 -4.28
CA GLY A 267 -6.89 6.26 -3.44
C GLY A 267 -6.19 7.62 -3.47
N PRO A 268 -6.32 8.45 -2.40
CA PRO A 268 -5.84 9.82 -2.41
C PRO A 268 -4.31 9.94 -2.52
N ASN A 269 -3.85 10.81 -3.41
CA ASN A 269 -2.45 11.08 -3.74
C ASN A 269 -1.53 11.45 -2.56
N SER A 270 -2.08 12.06 -1.52
CA SER A 270 -1.34 12.56 -0.35
C SER A 270 -1.28 11.58 0.82
N PHE A 271 -1.88 10.39 0.65
CA PHE A 271 -1.88 9.36 1.66
C PHE A 271 -0.48 8.74 1.81
N THR A 272 -0.06 8.50 3.05
CA THR A 272 1.19 7.79 3.31
C THR A 272 0.93 6.30 3.34
N PHE A 273 1.63 5.55 2.49
CA PHE A 273 1.42 4.13 2.37
C PHE A 273 2.70 3.41 1.94
N LYS A 274 3.20 2.51 2.77
CA LYS A 274 4.39 1.71 2.46
C LYS A 274 4.34 0.38 3.16
N TYR A 275 4.68 -0.68 2.42
CA TYR A 275 4.93 -2.01 2.96
C TYR A 275 6.42 -2.26 3.15
N GLY A 276 6.78 -3.05 4.15
CA GLY A 276 8.15 -3.49 4.35
C GLY A 276 8.32 -4.46 5.51
N PRO A 277 9.47 -5.19 5.54
CA PRO A 277 9.91 -5.94 6.71
C PRO A 277 10.14 -5.00 7.90
N GLN A 278 9.64 -5.38 9.06
CA GLN A 278 9.73 -4.57 10.28
C GLN A 278 9.64 -5.41 11.55
N ILE A 279 10.11 -4.83 12.64
CA ILE A 279 9.78 -5.22 14.01
C ILE A 279 9.09 -4.01 14.63
N ARG A 280 7.90 -4.22 15.23
CA ARG A 280 7.12 -3.18 15.88
C ARG A 280 6.73 -3.60 17.28
N PHE A 281 7.00 -2.73 18.24
CA PHE A 281 6.58 -2.89 19.64
C PHE A 281 5.63 -1.74 19.98
N SER A 282 4.42 -2.07 20.43
CA SER A 282 3.38 -1.09 20.72
C SER A 282 2.87 -1.28 22.15
N PRO A 283 3.55 -0.72 23.18
CA PRO A 283 3.06 -0.76 24.55
C PRO A 283 1.76 0.03 24.69
N VAL A 284 0.87 -0.47 25.55
CA VAL A 284 -0.35 0.21 25.96
C VAL A 284 -0.01 1.12 27.14
N LEU A 285 -0.03 2.44 26.92
CA LEU A 285 0.26 3.44 27.94
C LEU A 285 -0.93 3.68 28.88
N TYR A 286 -2.13 3.57 28.33
CA TYR A 286 -3.37 3.78 29.08
C TYR A 286 -4.50 2.95 28.45
N ARG A 287 -5.39 2.41 29.31
CA ARG A 287 -6.61 1.72 28.90
C ARG A 287 -7.73 2.02 29.92
N SER A 288 -8.90 2.37 29.42
CA SER A 288 -10.10 2.53 30.23
C SER A 288 -11.33 2.14 29.41
N GLY A 289 -11.97 1.03 29.77
CA GLY A 289 -12.99 0.41 28.92
C GLY A 289 -12.43 0.12 27.52
N ASP A 290 -13.12 0.59 26.49
CA ASP A 290 -12.74 0.44 25.09
C ASP A 290 -11.77 1.53 24.60
N SER A 291 -11.40 2.50 25.44
CA SER A 291 -10.41 3.53 25.11
C SER A 291 -9.00 3.04 25.37
N LYS A 292 -8.10 3.24 24.41
CA LYS A 292 -6.72 2.78 24.48
C LYS A 292 -5.75 3.81 23.91
N LEU A 293 -4.66 4.09 24.67
CA LEU A 293 -3.52 4.89 24.21
C LEU A 293 -2.31 3.98 24.05
N THR A 294 -1.75 3.94 22.85
CA THR A 294 -0.57 3.12 22.51
C THR A 294 0.58 3.96 21.99
N LEU A 295 1.79 3.44 22.15
CA LEU A 295 3.05 4.05 21.68
C LEU A 295 3.72 3.09 20.67
N PRO A 296 3.29 3.00 19.38
CA PRO A 296 3.95 2.18 18.39
C PRO A 296 5.37 2.70 18.11
N LEU A 297 6.33 1.81 18.27
CA LEU A 297 7.75 1.98 17.96
C LEU A 297 8.13 0.93 16.92
N SER A 298 8.72 1.29 15.81
CA SER A 298 9.18 0.31 14.83
C SER A 298 10.59 0.59 14.30
N MET A 299 11.23 -0.49 13.93
CA MET A 299 12.43 -0.54 13.12
C MET A 299 12.06 -1.23 11.80
N GLU A 300 12.23 -0.52 10.69
CA GLU A 300 11.75 -0.92 9.38
C GLU A 300 12.90 -1.02 8.37
N LYS A 301 12.75 -1.88 7.36
CA LYS A 301 13.72 -2.00 6.27
C LYS A 301 13.90 -0.65 5.59
N PRO A 302 15.13 -0.09 5.52
CA PRO A 302 15.36 1.16 4.83
C PRO A 302 15.21 0.95 3.31
N ASN A 303 14.67 1.93 2.63
CA ASN A 303 14.53 1.94 1.18
C ASN A 303 14.59 3.39 0.68
N ALA A 304 15.80 3.88 0.42
CA ALA A 304 16.01 5.22 -0.11
C ALA A 304 15.57 5.27 -1.58
N ASP A 305 14.59 6.10 -1.88
CA ASP A 305 14.09 6.38 -3.22
C ASP A 305 14.77 7.65 -3.77
N ILE A 306 15.95 7.46 -4.35
CA ILE A 306 16.81 8.53 -4.86
C ILE A 306 17.21 8.19 -6.29
N THR A 307 17.06 9.13 -7.21
CA THR A 307 17.47 8.96 -8.60
C THR A 307 18.98 8.72 -8.70
N LYS A 308 19.38 7.65 -9.41
CA LYS A 308 20.79 7.34 -9.66
C LYS A 308 21.42 8.43 -10.54
N ILE A 309 22.60 8.90 -10.15
CA ILE A 309 23.38 9.89 -10.90
C ILE A 309 24.81 9.37 -11.06
N GLY A 310 25.29 9.24 -12.30
CA GLY A 310 26.61 8.72 -12.60
C GLY A 310 26.81 7.33 -12.00
N ASN A 311 27.89 7.14 -11.23
CA ASN A 311 28.22 5.89 -10.55
C ASN A 311 27.59 5.74 -9.15
N TYR A 312 26.80 6.73 -8.70
CA TYR A 312 26.15 6.69 -7.41
C TYR A 312 24.88 5.84 -7.44
N SER A 313 24.69 5.00 -6.41
CA SER A 313 23.51 4.18 -6.20
C SER A 313 22.95 4.40 -4.78
N PRO A 314 21.62 4.28 -4.57
CA PRO A 314 21.04 4.38 -3.23
C PRO A 314 21.67 3.43 -2.25
N TYR A 315 21.99 3.93 -1.05
CA TYR A 315 22.61 3.22 0.04
C TYR A 315 21.98 3.64 1.38
N SER A 316 21.71 2.69 2.24
CA SER A 316 21.17 2.96 3.58
C SER A 316 22.04 2.25 4.62
N ARG A 317 22.58 3.01 5.59
CA ARG A 317 23.39 2.47 6.68
C ARG A 317 22.56 2.05 7.88
N LEU A 318 21.48 2.77 8.15
CA LEU A 318 20.59 2.54 9.29
C LEU A 318 19.20 2.13 8.80
N ALA A 319 18.48 1.41 9.65
CA ALA A 319 17.05 1.18 9.46
C ALA A 319 16.26 2.50 9.48
N ASP A 320 15.07 2.49 8.90
CA ASP A 320 14.08 3.53 9.13
C ASP A 320 13.45 3.29 10.51
N PHE A 321 13.27 4.33 11.33
CA PHE A 321 12.66 4.25 12.65
C PHE A 321 11.37 5.06 12.69
N THR A 322 10.33 4.51 13.30
CA THR A 322 9.10 5.25 13.56
C THR A 322 8.80 5.32 15.05
N LEU A 323 8.20 6.43 15.44
CA LEU A 323 7.68 6.68 16.79
C LEU A 323 6.27 7.25 16.63
N GLY A 324 5.25 6.58 17.17
CA GLY A 324 3.86 7.03 17.12
C GLY A 324 3.27 7.22 18.50
N LEU A 325 2.15 7.92 18.55
CA LEU A 325 1.22 7.97 19.66
C LEU A 325 -0.19 7.86 19.09
N ARG A 326 -0.93 6.80 19.47
CA ARG A 326 -2.26 6.54 18.96
C ARG A 326 -3.26 6.42 20.09
N TRP A 327 -4.28 7.26 20.05
CA TRP A 327 -5.42 7.18 20.94
C TRP A 327 -6.65 6.74 20.16
N GLU A 328 -7.24 5.65 20.57
CA GLU A 328 -8.42 5.07 19.93
C GLU A 328 -9.56 4.82 20.93
N THR A 329 -10.76 4.99 20.45
CA THR A 329 -12.03 4.74 21.11
C THR A 329 -12.96 4.02 20.14
N PRO A 330 -14.14 3.51 20.53
CA PRO A 330 -15.07 2.89 19.57
C PRO A 330 -15.57 3.82 18.45
N ASN A 331 -15.53 5.15 18.65
CA ASN A 331 -16.11 6.11 17.74
C ASN A 331 -15.09 6.97 17.00
N TRP A 332 -13.86 7.07 17.49
CA TRP A 332 -12.82 7.88 16.86
C TRP A 332 -11.43 7.41 17.25
N HIS A 333 -10.47 7.71 16.39
CA HIS A 333 -9.06 7.65 16.77
C HIS A 333 -8.30 8.87 16.24
N ILE A 334 -7.17 9.12 16.88
CA ILE A 334 -6.16 10.10 16.43
C ILE A 334 -4.79 9.45 16.58
N GLN A 335 -3.94 9.63 15.57
CA GLN A 335 -2.56 9.16 15.57
C GLN A 335 -1.61 10.28 15.19
N TRP A 336 -0.58 10.47 16.00
CA TRP A 336 0.59 11.26 15.66
C TRP A 336 1.76 10.31 15.46
N ALA A 337 2.40 10.34 14.28
CA ALA A 337 3.52 9.47 13.95
C ALA A 337 4.69 10.29 13.41
N ASN A 338 5.92 9.84 13.73
CA ASN A 338 7.16 10.44 13.28
C ASN A 338 8.04 9.37 12.63
N LEU A 339 8.75 9.77 11.58
CA LEU A 339 9.64 8.94 10.79
C LEU A 339 11.04 9.55 10.78
N PHE A 340 12.04 8.73 11.10
CA PHE A 340 13.47 9.09 11.09
C PHE A 340 14.21 8.17 10.13
N ARG A 341 14.97 8.74 9.19
CA ARG A 341 15.66 8.00 8.14
C ARG A 341 17.09 8.49 7.94
N ASP A 342 17.94 7.60 7.47
CA ASP A 342 19.29 7.87 7.04
C ASP A 342 19.40 7.55 5.54
N LEU A 343 19.39 8.61 4.72
CA LEU A 343 19.43 8.51 3.27
C LEU A 343 20.87 8.65 2.77
N GLY A 344 21.28 7.80 1.85
CA GLY A 344 22.62 7.84 1.31
C GLY A 344 22.70 7.43 -0.17
N MET A 345 23.81 7.85 -0.77
CA MET A 345 24.25 7.47 -2.11
C MET A 345 25.71 7.04 -2.02
N GLN A 346 26.05 5.87 -2.59
CA GLN A 346 27.39 5.33 -2.62
C GLN A 346 27.92 5.28 -4.06
N ASP A 347 29.12 5.82 -4.26
CA ASP A 347 29.84 5.70 -5.53
C ASP A 347 30.40 4.28 -5.66
N SER A 348 30.00 3.57 -6.69
CA SER A 348 30.42 2.19 -6.96
C SER A 348 31.89 2.07 -7.38
N THR A 349 32.53 3.19 -7.79
CA THR A 349 33.92 3.21 -8.26
C THR A 349 34.93 3.27 -7.11
N ASN A 350 34.65 4.07 -6.09
CA ASN A 350 35.60 4.37 -5.02
C ASN A 350 35.04 4.13 -3.60
N GLY A 351 33.75 3.75 -3.51
CA GLY A 351 33.06 3.52 -2.24
C GLY A 351 32.70 4.78 -1.45
N HIS A 352 32.98 5.98 -1.99
CA HIS A 352 32.63 7.23 -1.33
C HIS A 352 31.12 7.35 -1.13
N THR A 353 30.69 7.82 0.05
CA THR A 353 29.28 7.96 0.38
C THR A 353 28.91 9.42 0.66
N GLN A 354 27.79 9.84 0.08
CA GLN A 354 27.09 11.08 0.42
C GLN A 354 25.84 10.73 1.21
N ARG A 355 25.54 11.45 2.29
CA ARG A 355 24.45 11.13 3.20
C ARG A 355 23.72 12.36 3.69
N THR A 356 22.43 12.17 4.00
CA THR A 356 21.57 13.19 4.61
C THR A 356 20.57 12.52 5.54
N THR A 357 20.20 13.20 6.62
CA THR A 357 19.12 12.75 7.51
C THR A 357 17.78 13.18 6.94
N ALA A 358 16.75 12.37 7.19
CA ALA A 358 15.39 12.65 6.82
C ALA A 358 14.47 12.52 8.03
N PHE A 359 13.46 13.38 8.07
CA PHE A 359 12.46 13.41 9.13
C PHE A 359 11.09 13.81 8.56
N ALA A 360 10.05 13.10 8.97
CA ALA A 360 8.67 13.46 8.67
C ALA A 360 7.79 13.26 9.90
N SER A 361 6.75 14.08 9.99
CA SER A 361 5.71 13.96 11.00
C SER A 361 4.34 13.91 10.32
N GLN A 362 3.44 13.10 10.89
CA GLN A 362 2.09 12.89 10.39
C GLN A 362 1.09 12.98 11.53
N LEU A 363 -0.04 13.63 11.28
CA LEU A 363 -1.21 13.65 12.14
C LEU A 363 -2.40 13.13 11.35
N THR A 364 -3.09 12.13 11.88
CA THR A 364 -4.24 11.48 11.25
C THR A 364 -5.35 11.29 12.25
N GLY A 365 -6.56 11.12 11.76
CA GLY A 365 -7.68 10.74 12.60
C GLY A 365 -8.92 10.41 11.80
N SER A 366 -9.77 9.58 12.40
CA SER A 366 -11.11 9.28 11.90
C SER A 366 -12.13 9.36 13.01
N THR A 367 -13.38 9.64 12.65
CA THR A 367 -14.50 9.69 13.59
C THR A 367 -15.79 9.22 12.93
N LYS A 368 -16.61 8.51 13.68
CA LYS A 368 -18.03 8.34 13.37
C LYS A 368 -18.73 9.67 13.63
N VAL A 369 -19.47 10.19 12.66
CA VAL A 369 -20.17 11.48 12.75
C VAL A 369 -21.63 11.25 13.16
N PHE A 370 -22.26 10.24 12.53
CA PHE A 370 -23.61 9.73 12.83
C PHE A 370 -23.55 8.21 12.77
N ASP A 371 -24.68 7.52 12.95
CA ASP A 371 -24.72 6.06 13.06
C ASP A 371 -24.04 5.33 11.89
N LEU A 372 -24.22 5.84 10.65
CA LEU A 372 -23.68 5.24 9.42
C LEU A 372 -22.62 6.10 8.74
N ASP A 373 -22.26 7.25 9.29
CA ASP A 373 -21.36 8.21 8.68
C ASP A 373 -19.99 8.21 9.33
N SER A 374 -18.94 8.42 8.53
CA SER A 374 -17.59 8.58 9.02
C SER A 374 -16.83 9.70 8.30
N ALA A 375 -15.95 10.36 9.01
CA ALA A 375 -15.05 11.37 8.49
C ALA A 375 -13.59 11.01 8.80
N GLN A 376 -12.69 11.23 7.85
CA GLN A 376 -11.27 10.97 7.96
C GLN A 376 -10.47 12.20 7.55
N ALA A 377 -9.30 12.39 8.18
CA ALA A 377 -8.36 13.43 7.79
C ALA A 377 -6.92 12.99 8.05
N TRP A 378 -6.00 13.44 7.19
CA TRP A 378 -4.57 13.19 7.33
C TRP A 378 -3.77 14.41 6.89
N PHE A 379 -2.65 14.63 7.56
CA PHE A 379 -1.68 15.65 7.24
C PHE A 379 -0.28 15.13 7.51
N SER A 380 0.63 15.25 6.55
CA SER A 380 2.03 14.91 6.69
C SER A 380 2.94 16.02 6.18
N ASN A 381 4.07 16.24 6.86
CA ASN A 381 5.07 17.22 6.46
C ASN A 381 6.46 16.76 6.91
N GLY A 382 7.45 16.96 6.05
CA GLY A 382 8.82 16.57 6.35
C GLY A 382 9.75 16.73 5.17
N HIS A 383 10.88 16.05 5.24
CA HIS A 383 11.86 15.94 4.18
C HIS A 383 12.42 14.53 4.08
N GLY A 384 12.67 14.05 2.86
CA GLY A 384 13.22 12.72 2.61
C GLY A 384 12.24 11.57 2.89
N TYR A 385 10.95 11.76 2.68
CA TYR A 385 9.93 10.73 2.88
C TYR A 385 8.97 10.54 1.69
N ALA A 386 9.37 11.00 0.50
CA ALA A 386 8.57 10.88 -0.71
C ALA A 386 8.19 9.42 -1.02
N ASN A 387 9.08 8.48 -0.71
CA ASN A 387 8.82 7.04 -0.83
C ASN A 387 7.69 6.50 0.08
N PHE A 388 7.22 7.28 1.03
CA PHE A 388 6.05 6.98 1.85
C PHE A 388 4.76 7.61 1.34
N LEU A 389 4.84 8.56 0.40
CA LEU A 389 3.69 9.18 -0.26
C LEU A 389 3.38 8.38 -1.53
N GLN A 390 2.29 7.64 -1.53
CA GLN A 390 2.03 6.62 -2.55
C GLN A 390 2.02 7.17 -3.99
N ASP A 391 1.49 8.37 -4.22
CA ASP A 391 1.41 9.01 -5.54
C ASP A 391 2.79 9.28 -6.19
N ILE A 392 3.82 9.53 -5.39
CA ILE A 392 5.17 9.90 -5.85
C ILE A 392 6.26 8.91 -5.44
N SER A 393 5.88 7.78 -4.84
CA SER A 393 6.79 6.69 -4.51
C SER A 393 7.40 6.09 -5.79
N GLY A 394 8.71 5.84 -5.78
CA GLY A 394 9.44 5.33 -6.94
C GLY A 394 9.92 6.40 -7.93
N LEU A 395 9.65 7.68 -7.69
CA LEU A 395 10.09 8.78 -8.56
C LEU A 395 11.48 9.36 -8.20
N GLY A 396 12.18 8.76 -7.23
CA GLY A 396 13.51 9.21 -6.82
C GLY A 396 13.52 10.51 -6.02
N LEU A 397 12.43 10.82 -5.30
CA LEU A 397 12.16 12.12 -4.69
C LEU A 397 12.46 12.20 -3.18
N ASP A 398 13.11 11.20 -2.57
CA ASP A 398 13.53 11.32 -1.17
C ASP A 398 14.65 12.35 -0.99
N ALA A 399 15.65 12.36 -1.89
CA ALA A 399 16.78 13.31 -1.86
C ALA A 399 17.34 13.55 -3.25
N ALA A 400 18.09 14.62 -3.42
CA ALA A 400 18.81 14.91 -4.65
C ALA A 400 20.19 15.50 -4.35
N PHE A 401 21.14 15.33 -5.28
CA PHE A 401 22.39 16.06 -5.24
C PHE A 401 22.16 17.54 -5.54
N THR A 402 22.92 18.39 -4.87
CA THR A 402 23.00 19.82 -5.16
C THR A 402 24.13 20.11 -6.15
N SER A 403 24.16 21.29 -6.75
CA SER A 403 25.18 21.71 -7.69
C SER A 403 26.62 21.67 -7.13
N ASN A 404 26.77 21.72 -5.80
CA ASN A 404 28.08 21.59 -5.12
C ASN A 404 28.39 20.14 -4.69
N GLY A 405 27.64 19.15 -5.17
CA GLY A 405 27.92 17.71 -4.95
C GLY A 405 27.48 17.17 -3.59
N THR A 406 26.73 17.90 -2.78
CA THR A 406 26.17 17.40 -1.52
C THR A 406 24.79 16.79 -1.69
N LEU A 407 24.49 15.69 -0.99
CA LEU A 407 23.16 15.10 -0.98
C LEU A 407 22.26 15.85 0.00
N ARG A 408 21.05 16.21 -0.41
CA ARG A 408 20.06 16.91 0.42
C ARG A 408 18.67 16.30 0.27
N ALA A 409 17.99 16.10 1.40
CA ALA A 409 16.63 15.57 1.43
C ALA A 409 15.62 16.60 0.88
N ILE A 410 14.67 16.12 0.04
CA ILE A 410 13.64 16.94 -0.58
C ILE A 410 12.47 17.11 0.39
N ARG A 411 11.98 18.34 0.53
CA ARG A 411 10.82 18.64 1.34
C ARG A 411 9.53 18.25 0.63
N ALA A 412 8.64 17.53 1.34
CA ALA A 412 7.31 17.19 0.87
C ALA A 412 6.26 17.50 1.94
N ARG A 413 5.02 17.73 1.51
CA ARG A 413 3.85 17.93 2.35
C ARG A 413 2.61 17.39 1.66
N GLY A 414 1.83 16.59 2.39
CA GLY A 414 0.57 16.05 1.93
C GLY A 414 -0.56 16.29 2.94
N TRP A 415 -1.78 16.45 2.46
CA TRP A 415 -2.97 16.46 3.30
C TRP A 415 -4.18 15.99 2.51
N GLY A 416 -5.18 15.48 3.21
CA GLY A 416 -6.44 15.13 2.61
C GLY A 416 -7.52 14.90 3.64
N VAL A 417 -8.73 14.76 3.11
CA VAL A 417 -9.96 14.51 3.86
C VAL A 417 -10.80 13.48 3.12
N GLY A 418 -11.57 12.71 3.88
CA GLY A 418 -12.56 11.77 3.37
C GLY A 418 -13.84 11.85 4.18
N TYR A 419 -14.98 11.57 3.54
CA TYR A 419 -16.26 11.45 4.19
C TYR A 419 -17.07 10.35 3.54
N THR A 420 -17.64 9.47 4.35
CA THR A 420 -18.54 8.41 3.91
C THR A 420 -19.91 8.64 4.53
N HIS A 421 -20.95 8.67 3.70
CA HIS A 421 -22.36 8.76 4.10
C HIS A 421 -23.07 7.43 3.85
N GLY A 422 -23.67 6.88 4.89
CA GLY A 422 -24.53 5.70 4.77
C GLY A 422 -25.99 6.08 4.54
N TRP A 423 -26.49 5.88 3.33
CA TRP A 423 -27.91 6.08 3.00
C TRP A 423 -28.78 5.02 3.64
N THR A 424 -28.26 3.83 3.72
CA THR A 424 -28.86 2.64 4.38
C THR A 424 -27.70 1.74 4.85
N GLU A 425 -28.00 0.65 5.54
CA GLU A 425 -27.00 -0.37 5.90
C GLU A 425 -26.29 -1.00 4.68
N THR A 426 -26.88 -0.91 3.49
CA THR A 426 -26.35 -1.55 2.27
C THR A 426 -25.98 -0.57 1.16
N LEU A 427 -26.28 0.71 1.30
CA LEU A 427 -25.98 1.74 0.30
C LEU A 427 -25.21 2.89 0.95
N SER A 428 -24.03 3.18 0.42
CA SER A 428 -23.21 4.28 0.88
C SER A 428 -22.61 5.07 -0.28
N SER A 429 -22.21 6.30 0.00
CA SER A 429 -21.40 7.13 -0.90
C SER A 429 -20.21 7.70 -0.14
N SER A 430 -19.08 7.81 -0.83
CA SER A 430 -17.87 8.40 -0.25
C SER A 430 -17.33 9.48 -1.16
N ALA A 431 -16.84 10.56 -0.54
CA ALA A 431 -16.10 11.61 -1.22
C ALA A 431 -14.75 11.79 -0.56
N SER A 432 -13.69 11.99 -1.35
CA SER A 432 -12.37 12.30 -0.80
C SER A 432 -11.64 13.33 -1.64
N TYR A 433 -10.74 14.06 -0.99
CA TYR A 433 -9.86 15.03 -1.62
C TYR A 433 -8.46 14.93 -1.03
N GLY A 434 -7.42 14.99 -1.88
CA GLY A 434 -6.03 14.99 -1.50
C GLY A 434 -5.20 16.05 -2.23
N TYR A 435 -4.22 16.61 -1.52
CA TYR A 435 -3.23 17.55 -2.06
C TYR A 435 -1.83 17.16 -1.61
N LEU A 436 -0.93 17.07 -2.57
CA LEU A 436 0.48 16.76 -2.37
C LEU A 436 1.35 17.84 -3.02
N ARG A 437 2.47 18.21 -2.37
CA ARG A 437 3.48 19.13 -2.91
C ARG A 437 4.87 18.73 -2.47
N ILE A 438 5.82 18.77 -3.42
CA ILE A 438 7.26 18.73 -3.13
C ILE A 438 7.87 20.13 -3.34
N SER A 439 8.97 20.39 -2.64
CA SER A 439 9.65 21.69 -2.66
C SER A 439 11.17 21.49 -2.66
N PRO A 440 11.76 21.06 -3.80
CA PRO A 440 13.21 21.00 -3.94
C PRO A 440 13.79 22.43 -3.92
N THR A 441 15.04 22.57 -3.44
CA THR A 441 15.75 23.85 -3.50
C THR A 441 16.29 24.11 -4.91
N ALA A 442 16.56 25.37 -5.24
CA ALA A 442 16.94 25.74 -6.61
C ALA A 442 18.28 25.16 -7.07
N ASP A 443 19.17 24.82 -6.13
CA ASP A 443 20.47 24.21 -6.35
C ASP A 443 20.46 22.69 -6.50
N MET A 444 19.30 22.03 -6.32
CA MET A 444 19.17 20.58 -6.51
C MET A 444 19.16 20.20 -7.99
N LEU A 445 19.95 19.16 -8.30
CA LEU A 445 19.99 18.52 -9.61
C LEU A 445 18.86 17.52 -9.72
N ILE A 446 17.70 17.97 -10.16
CA ILE A 446 16.46 17.19 -10.26
C ILE A 446 15.81 17.44 -11.61
N ASP A 447 15.22 16.39 -12.17
CA ASP A 447 14.42 16.50 -13.39
C ASP A 447 13.24 17.45 -13.16
N ARG A 448 13.13 18.47 -14.00
CA ARG A 448 12.10 19.50 -13.89
C ARG A 448 10.73 19.06 -14.41
N GLU A 449 10.67 17.96 -15.15
CA GLU A 449 9.41 17.35 -15.59
C GLU A 449 8.68 16.59 -14.45
N LEU A 450 9.40 16.24 -13.36
CA LEU A 450 8.83 15.59 -12.20
C LEU A 450 7.73 16.42 -11.53
N PRO A 451 6.77 15.79 -10.84
CA PRO A 451 5.67 16.47 -10.19
C PRO A 451 6.16 17.48 -9.14
N LYS A 452 5.66 18.70 -9.18
CA LYS A 452 5.76 19.73 -8.14
C LYS A 452 4.61 19.64 -7.16
N SER A 453 3.41 19.41 -7.68
CA SER A 453 2.21 19.21 -6.88
C SER A 453 1.16 18.44 -7.62
N THR A 454 0.41 17.63 -6.88
CA THR A 454 -0.71 16.85 -7.41
C THR A 454 -1.96 17.11 -6.59
N LYS A 455 -3.12 16.90 -7.22
CA LYS A 455 -4.44 16.96 -6.60
C LYS A 455 -5.22 15.73 -6.99
N PHE A 456 -6.03 15.28 -6.07
CA PHE A 456 -6.93 14.14 -6.23
C PHE A 456 -8.30 14.50 -5.70
N ALA A 457 -9.36 14.04 -6.38
CA ALA A 457 -10.72 14.05 -5.85
C ALA A 457 -11.45 12.79 -6.32
N SER A 458 -12.26 12.21 -5.45
CA SER A 458 -13.13 11.09 -5.77
C SER A 458 -14.53 11.28 -5.21
N LEU A 459 -15.52 10.67 -5.88
CA LEU A 459 -16.89 10.55 -5.43
C LEU A 459 -17.43 9.21 -5.92
N ASN A 460 -17.96 8.39 -5.01
CA ASN A 460 -18.51 7.09 -5.35
C ASN A 460 -19.89 6.83 -4.78
N LEU A 461 -20.51 5.77 -5.28
CA LEU A 461 -21.68 5.13 -4.75
C LEU A 461 -21.43 3.61 -4.74
N ALA A 462 -21.54 2.99 -3.57
CA ALA A 462 -21.36 1.56 -3.36
C ALA A 462 -22.64 0.93 -2.83
N TRP A 463 -23.09 -0.14 -3.48
CA TRP A 463 -24.28 -0.88 -3.12
C TRP A 463 -23.96 -2.35 -2.82
N GLN A 464 -24.09 -2.72 -1.55
CA GLN A 464 -24.00 -4.11 -1.08
C GLN A 464 -25.35 -4.77 -1.36
N PHE A 465 -25.55 -5.32 -2.57
CA PHE A 465 -26.83 -5.90 -2.97
C PHE A 465 -27.08 -7.31 -2.42
N SER A 466 -26.06 -7.94 -1.86
CA SER A 466 -26.14 -9.14 -1.03
C SER A 466 -25.08 -9.11 0.05
N GLN A 467 -25.17 -10.00 1.06
CA GLN A 467 -24.16 -10.09 2.12
C GLN A 467 -22.73 -10.28 1.61
N ARG A 468 -22.57 -10.80 0.39
CA ARG A 468 -21.26 -11.17 -0.18
C ARG A 468 -20.94 -10.47 -1.49
N ALA A 469 -21.82 -9.62 -2.00
CA ALA A 469 -21.62 -9.00 -3.31
C ALA A 469 -21.93 -7.51 -3.30
N MET A 470 -21.03 -6.74 -3.89
CA MET A 470 -21.09 -5.29 -3.98
C MET A 470 -20.92 -4.85 -5.43
N LEU A 471 -21.71 -3.86 -5.83
CA LEU A 471 -21.56 -3.09 -7.06
C LEU A 471 -21.24 -1.64 -6.69
N GLY A 472 -20.24 -1.06 -7.33
CA GLY A 472 -19.86 0.33 -7.11
C GLY A 472 -19.63 1.09 -8.40
N ILE A 473 -19.80 2.41 -8.34
CA ILE A 473 -19.38 3.35 -9.38
C ILE A 473 -18.64 4.50 -8.73
N GLU A 474 -17.52 4.90 -9.30
CA GLU A 474 -16.69 6.00 -8.81
C GLU A 474 -16.28 6.94 -9.93
N TYR A 475 -16.34 8.23 -9.67
CA TYR A 475 -15.75 9.27 -10.49
C TYR A 475 -14.48 9.77 -9.80
N LEU A 476 -13.38 9.83 -10.56
CA LEU A 476 -12.08 10.28 -10.10
C LEU A 476 -11.61 11.46 -10.97
N TRP A 477 -11.02 12.45 -10.33
CA TRP A 477 -10.37 13.58 -10.97
C TRP A 477 -8.97 13.77 -10.40
N GLY A 478 -7.98 13.98 -11.28
CA GLY A 478 -6.59 14.23 -10.92
C GLY A 478 -5.97 15.38 -11.68
N GLN A 479 -5.03 16.06 -11.03
CA GLN A 479 -4.20 17.10 -11.63
C GLN A 479 -2.74 16.89 -11.24
N ASN A 480 -1.86 16.96 -12.24
CA ASN A 480 -0.41 17.01 -12.11
C ASN A 480 0.10 18.40 -12.51
N ILE A 481 1.02 18.97 -11.72
CA ILE A 481 1.77 20.18 -12.05
C ILE A 481 3.24 19.84 -11.89
N SER A 482 4.04 19.93 -12.96
CA SER A 482 5.48 19.66 -12.93
C SER A 482 6.28 20.77 -12.26
N LEU A 483 7.57 20.54 -11.99
CA LEU A 483 8.49 21.56 -11.48
C LEU A 483 8.74 22.71 -12.47
N GLU A 484 8.36 22.57 -13.75
CA GLU A 484 8.32 23.61 -14.76
C GLU A 484 6.97 24.35 -14.84
N ASP A 485 6.04 24.07 -13.90
CA ASP A 485 4.68 24.61 -13.85
C ASP A 485 3.79 24.20 -15.04
N MET A 486 4.19 23.16 -15.81
CA MET A 486 3.34 22.53 -16.82
C MET A 486 2.22 21.74 -16.14
N ARG A 487 1.03 21.72 -16.75
CA ARG A 487 -0.18 21.10 -16.17
C ARG A 487 -0.71 19.96 -17.00
N GLY A 488 -1.14 18.90 -16.30
CA GLY A 488 -1.92 17.78 -16.81
C GLY A 488 -3.15 17.55 -15.93
N GLN A 489 -4.23 17.08 -16.53
CA GLN A 489 -5.47 16.71 -15.83
C GLN A 489 -6.04 15.45 -16.46
N GLY A 490 -6.66 14.62 -15.63
CA GLY A 490 -7.34 13.42 -16.08
C GLY A 490 -8.56 13.11 -15.22
N GLN A 491 -9.48 12.36 -15.81
CA GLN A 491 -10.73 11.92 -15.20
C GLN A 491 -10.95 10.45 -15.53
N ARG A 492 -11.41 9.70 -14.53
CA ARG A 492 -11.78 8.29 -14.65
C ARG A 492 -13.20 8.08 -14.16
N VAL A 493 -13.94 7.25 -14.86
CA VAL A 493 -15.12 6.58 -14.31
C VAL A 493 -14.74 5.11 -14.12
N GLN A 494 -14.87 4.63 -12.90
CA GLN A 494 -14.64 3.23 -12.55
C GLN A 494 -15.93 2.58 -12.09
N THR A 495 -16.18 1.34 -12.55
CA THR A 495 -17.22 0.48 -11.97
C THR A 495 -16.55 -0.76 -11.40
N THR A 496 -17.02 -1.20 -10.24
CA THR A 496 -16.47 -2.32 -9.48
C THR A 496 -17.57 -3.33 -9.20
N LEU A 497 -17.33 -4.59 -9.57
CA LEU A 497 -18.09 -5.74 -9.10
C LEU A 497 -17.19 -6.56 -8.19
N ARG A 498 -17.61 -6.75 -6.94
CA ARG A 498 -16.85 -7.45 -5.91
C ARG A 498 -17.69 -8.56 -5.29
N TYR A 499 -17.08 -9.71 -5.08
CA TYR A 499 -17.63 -10.83 -4.36
C TYR A 499 -16.67 -11.28 -3.25
N ASP A 500 -17.16 -11.33 -2.00
CA ASP A 500 -16.41 -11.76 -0.82
C ASP A 500 -16.88 -13.15 -0.37
N LEU A 501 -15.95 -14.06 -0.12
CA LEU A 501 -16.28 -15.38 0.43
C LEU A 501 -16.78 -15.25 1.87
N ASN A 502 -16.12 -14.41 2.67
CA ASN A 502 -16.47 -14.09 4.05
C ASN A 502 -16.67 -12.56 4.12
N PRO A 503 -17.92 -12.07 4.13
CA PRO A 503 -18.23 -10.65 4.20
C PRO A 503 -17.90 -10.03 5.55
#